data_d13ab3c82a92f5490693de699bd48e31
#
_entry.id   d13ab3c82a92f5490693de699bd48e31
#
_cell.length_a   1.000
_cell.length_b   1.000
_cell.length_c   1.000
_cell.angle_alpha   90.00
_cell.angle_beta   90.00
_cell.angle_gamma   90.00
#
_symmetry.space_group_name_H-M   'P 1'
#
loop_
_entity.id
_entity.type
_entity.pdbx_description
1 polymer ?
#
loop_
_entity_poly.entity_id
_entity_poly.type
_entity_poly.pdbx_seq_one_letter_code
_entity_poly.pdbx_strand_id
1 'polypeptide(L)'
;MTAATIVFAANVIVAGWIGVTSLWFPEQARRTVVEDTVAYSETIRLVGAFWLTIALLSVAGLFWPRSLQPVLLFQLLYKGTWLPFVALPAYRAGLPFPTGMALFFLVWVVVLPFVIDWRPAGW
;
A
#
# COMPACT_ATOMS: atom_id res chain seq x y z
N MET A 1 12.67 -17.07 8.65
CA MET A 1 12.01 -15.85 8.16
C MET A 1 10.52 -15.98 8.39
N THR A 2 9.92 -15.03 9.10
CA THR A 2 8.48 -15.06 9.38
C THR A 2 7.68 -14.49 8.22
N ALA A 3 6.37 -14.76 8.19
CA ALA A 3 5.47 -14.19 7.20
C ALA A 3 5.49 -12.64 7.26
N ALA A 4 5.55 -12.06 8.46
CA ALA A 4 5.65 -10.61 8.62
C ALA A 4 6.93 -10.06 7.98
N THR A 5 8.05 -10.74 8.12
CA THR A 5 9.31 -10.33 7.50
C THR A 5 9.20 -10.30 5.97
N ILE A 6 8.53 -11.30 5.38
CA ILE A 6 8.30 -11.34 3.94
C ILE A 6 7.45 -10.15 3.49
N VAL A 7 6.39 -9.82 4.24
CA VAL A 7 5.54 -8.67 3.92
C VAL A 7 6.31 -7.36 4.04
N PHE A 8 7.10 -7.18 5.09
CA PHE A 8 7.92 -5.97 5.23
C PHE A 8 8.92 -5.85 4.07
N ALA A 9 9.56 -6.96 3.67
CA ALA A 9 10.48 -6.94 2.52
C ALA A 9 9.75 -6.56 1.23
N ALA A 10 8.58 -7.11 0.99
CA ALA A 10 7.76 -6.76 -0.17
C ALA A 10 7.38 -5.27 -0.14
N ASN A 11 7.03 -4.73 1.02
CA ASN A 11 6.73 -3.31 1.18
C ASN A 11 7.92 -2.43 0.84
N VAL A 12 9.12 -2.79 1.28
CA VAL A 12 10.33 -2.02 0.94
C VAL A 12 10.48 -1.91 -0.57
N ILE A 13 10.26 -3.00 -1.28
CA ILE A 13 10.42 -3.03 -2.75
C ILE A 13 9.28 -2.29 -3.43
N VAL A 14 8.04 -2.67 -3.17
CA VAL A 14 6.86 -2.17 -3.91
C VAL A 14 6.47 -0.78 -3.44
N ALA A 15 6.31 -0.57 -2.14
CA ALA A 15 5.95 0.74 -1.61
C ALA A 15 7.09 1.74 -1.83
N GLY A 16 8.32 1.28 -1.79
CA GLY A 16 9.49 2.10 -2.11
C GLY A 16 9.47 2.55 -3.57
N TRP A 17 9.18 1.64 -4.50
CA TRP A 17 9.06 1.99 -5.92
C TRP A 17 7.92 2.98 -6.16
N ILE A 18 6.74 2.69 -5.62
CA ILE A 18 5.57 3.59 -5.76
C ILE A 18 5.89 4.96 -5.13
N GLY A 19 6.46 4.97 -3.93
CA GLY A 19 6.75 6.20 -3.21
C GLY A 19 7.77 7.07 -3.92
N VAL A 20 8.87 6.49 -4.36
CA VAL A 20 9.92 7.22 -5.10
C VAL A 20 9.36 7.74 -6.42
N THR A 21 8.65 6.89 -7.17
CA THR A 21 8.11 7.27 -8.47
C THR A 21 7.07 8.38 -8.32
N SER A 22 6.17 8.26 -7.36
CA SER A 22 5.10 9.25 -7.16
C SER A 22 5.63 10.58 -6.63
N LEU A 23 6.67 10.56 -5.80
CA LEU A 23 7.20 11.77 -5.18
C LEU A 23 8.11 12.56 -6.12
N TRP A 24 9.02 11.87 -6.81
CA TRP A 24 10.03 12.53 -7.67
C TRP A 24 9.79 12.40 -9.16
N PHE A 25 8.99 11.44 -9.59
CA PHE A 25 8.63 11.23 -11.00
C PHE A 25 7.12 11.12 -11.15
N PRO A 26 6.35 12.17 -10.78
CA PRO A 26 4.89 12.06 -10.68
C PRO A 26 4.19 11.80 -12.02
N GLU A 27 4.75 12.27 -13.13
CA GLU A 27 4.18 11.97 -14.46
C GLU A 27 4.31 10.48 -14.80
N GLN A 28 5.43 9.86 -14.45
CA GLN A 28 5.60 8.43 -14.64
C GLN A 28 4.66 7.66 -13.71
N ALA A 29 4.48 8.11 -12.46
CA ALA A 29 3.54 7.51 -11.52
C ALA A 29 2.10 7.61 -12.05
N ARG A 30 1.73 8.73 -12.66
CA ARG A 30 0.41 8.89 -13.25
C ARG A 30 0.13 7.81 -14.30
N ARG A 31 1.12 7.47 -15.10
CA ARG A 31 0.96 6.45 -16.15
C ARG A 31 1.05 5.02 -15.63
N THR A 32 1.92 4.75 -14.66
CA THR A 32 2.25 3.38 -14.23
C THR A 32 1.55 2.96 -12.96
N VAL A 33 1.49 3.82 -11.94
CA VAL A 33 0.90 3.48 -10.65
C VAL A 33 -0.61 3.57 -10.69
N VAL A 34 -1.13 4.69 -11.20
CA VAL A 34 -2.59 4.93 -11.27
C VAL A 34 -3.16 4.69 -12.65
N GLU A 35 -2.37 4.22 -13.62
CA GLU A 35 -2.80 3.76 -14.94
C GLU A 35 -3.62 4.83 -15.69
N ASP A 36 -3.19 6.09 -15.60
CA ASP A 36 -3.86 7.25 -16.22
C ASP A 36 -5.31 7.48 -15.77
N THR A 37 -5.71 6.89 -14.63
CA THR A 37 -7.08 7.04 -14.12
C THR A 37 -7.30 8.36 -13.38
N VAL A 38 -6.23 9.08 -13.04
CA VAL A 38 -6.31 10.41 -12.45
C VAL A 38 -5.39 11.36 -13.20
N ALA A 39 -5.78 12.64 -13.26
CA ALA A 39 -4.93 13.67 -13.83
C ALA A 39 -3.74 13.94 -12.90
N TYR A 40 -2.63 14.44 -13.46
CA TYR A 40 -1.50 14.86 -12.64
C TYR A 40 -1.94 15.94 -11.65
N SER A 41 -1.50 15.78 -10.41
CA SER A 41 -1.72 16.78 -9.36
C SER A 41 -0.69 16.58 -8.25
N GLU A 42 -0.52 17.58 -7.40
CA GLU A 42 0.33 17.47 -6.21
C GLU A 42 -0.15 16.38 -5.25
N THR A 43 -1.41 15.95 -5.36
CA THR A 43 -1.92 14.82 -4.59
C THR A 43 -1.16 13.53 -4.89
N ILE A 44 -0.72 13.32 -6.13
CA ILE A 44 0.12 12.16 -6.48
C ILE A 44 1.40 12.18 -5.64
N ARG A 45 2.01 13.34 -5.47
CA ARG A 45 3.23 13.48 -4.66
C ARG A 45 2.95 13.26 -3.18
N LEU A 46 1.80 13.73 -2.68
CA LEU A 46 1.40 13.49 -1.29
C LEU A 46 1.22 11.98 -1.04
N VAL A 47 0.54 11.30 -1.93
CA VAL A 47 0.38 9.84 -1.86
C VAL A 47 1.74 9.16 -1.91
N GLY A 48 2.65 9.66 -2.75
CA GLY A 48 4.02 9.18 -2.83
C GLY A 48 4.77 9.29 -1.51
N ALA A 49 4.59 10.41 -0.78
CA ALA A 49 5.19 10.59 0.53
C ALA A 49 4.67 9.55 1.53
N PHE A 50 3.38 9.24 1.51
CA PHE A 50 2.81 8.19 2.35
C PHE A 50 3.38 6.81 2.01
N TRP A 51 3.48 6.48 0.73
CA TRP A 51 4.05 5.21 0.29
C TRP A 51 5.52 5.08 0.67
N LEU A 52 6.28 6.15 0.53
CA LEU A 52 7.68 6.16 0.95
C LEU A 52 7.80 5.96 2.46
N THR A 53 6.90 6.56 3.25
CA THR A 53 6.86 6.37 4.69
C THR A 53 6.59 4.90 5.05
N ILE A 54 5.66 4.26 4.35
CA ILE A 54 5.40 2.81 4.53
C ILE A 54 6.67 2.02 4.25
N ALA A 55 7.40 2.35 3.18
CA ALA A 55 8.66 1.67 2.85
C ALA A 55 9.71 1.85 3.95
N LEU A 56 9.88 3.06 4.46
CA LEU A 56 10.85 3.34 5.52
C LEU A 56 10.50 2.63 6.83
N LEU A 57 9.22 2.65 7.21
CA LEU A 57 8.76 1.92 8.39
C LEU A 57 8.89 0.40 8.19
N SER A 58 8.75 -0.07 6.96
CA SER A 58 8.93 -1.49 6.66
C SER A 58 10.39 -1.92 6.74
N VAL A 59 11.33 -1.04 6.42
CA VAL A 59 12.76 -1.28 6.70
C VAL A 59 12.95 -1.50 8.19
N ALA A 60 12.39 -0.63 9.03
CA ALA A 60 12.44 -0.82 10.48
C ALA A 60 11.76 -2.13 10.90
N GLY A 61 10.67 -2.50 10.24
CA GLY A 61 9.95 -3.74 10.50
C GLY A 61 10.76 -5.00 10.23
N LEU A 62 11.76 -4.94 9.33
CA LEU A 62 12.67 -6.05 9.11
C LEU A 62 13.53 -6.34 10.35
N PHE A 63 13.83 -5.32 11.14
CA PHE A 63 14.63 -5.44 12.35
C PHE A 63 13.77 -5.60 13.61
N TRP A 64 12.59 -4.96 13.65
CA TRP A 64 11.69 -4.98 14.82
C TRP A 64 10.25 -5.33 14.38
N PRO A 65 10.00 -6.57 13.94
CA PRO A 65 8.70 -6.90 13.33
C PRO A 65 7.52 -6.76 14.29
N ARG A 66 7.70 -7.01 15.57
CA ARG A 66 6.60 -6.87 16.54
C ARG A 66 6.22 -5.42 16.78
N SER A 67 7.22 -4.55 16.86
CA SER A 67 6.98 -3.11 17.10
C SER A 67 6.32 -2.44 15.91
N LEU A 68 6.51 -2.95 14.73
CA LEU A 68 6.01 -2.37 13.49
C LEU A 68 4.72 -3.04 12.98
N GLN A 69 4.07 -3.90 13.77
CA GLN A 69 2.78 -4.49 13.39
C GLN A 69 1.71 -3.45 13.03
N PRO A 70 1.63 -2.28 13.68
CA PRO A 70 0.68 -1.25 13.28
C PRO A 70 0.80 -0.80 11.81
N VAL A 71 1.98 -0.91 11.20
CA VAL A 71 2.16 -0.60 9.77
C VAL A 71 1.35 -1.58 8.91
N LEU A 72 1.36 -2.86 9.27
CA LEU A 72 0.58 -3.88 8.57
C LEU A 72 -0.92 -3.66 8.77
N LEU A 73 -1.32 -3.30 9.98
CA LEU A 73 -2.72 -2.99 10.27
C LEU A 73 -3.17 -1.75 9.48
N PHE A 74 -2.34 -0.72 9.40
CA PHE A 74 -2.62 0.46 8.60
C PHE A 74 -2.86 0.08 7.13
N GLN A 75 -2.01 -0.79 6.58
CA GLN A 75 -2.15 -1.25 5.20
C GLN A 75 -3.45 -2.03 5.00
N LEU A 76 -3.80 -2.91 5.92
CA LEU A 76 -5.06 -3.65 5.85
C LEU A 76 -6.25 -2.70 5.84
N LEU A 77 -6.23 -1.70 6.72
CA LEU A 77 -7.34 -0.76 6.86
C LEU A 77 -7.51 0.12 5.62
N TYR A 78 -6.45 0.74 5.10
CA TYR A 78 -6.64 1.63 3.96
C TYR A 78 -6.94 0.87 2.66
N LYS A 79 -6.32 -0.29 2.47
CA LYS A 79 -6.62 -1.13 1.31
C LYS A 79 -8.02 -1.71 1.39
N GLY A 80 -8.41 -2.17 2.58
CA GLY A 80 -9.75 -2.69 2.82
C GLY A 80 -10.84 -1.63 2.76
N THR A 81 -10.50 -0.36 2.94
CA THR A 81 -11.43 0.76 2.79
C THR A 81 -11.54 1.19 1.34
N TRP A 82 -10.39 1.31 0.66
CA TRP A 82 -10.36 1.78 -0.73
C TRP A 82 -11.10 0.85 -1.68
N LEU A 83 -10.96 -0.47 -1.50
CA LEU A 83 -11.60 -1.44 -2.40
C LEU A 83 -13.13 -1.32 -2.41
N PRO A 84 -13.85 -1.40 -1.27
CA PRO A 84 -15.32 -1.36 -1.29
C PRO A 84 -15.89 0.04 -1.49
N PHE A 85 -15.18 1.09 -1.09
CA PHE A 85 -15.73 2.45 -1.12
C PHE A 85 -15.26 3.29 -2.30
N VAL A 86 -14.19 2.90 -2.99
CA VAL A 86 -13.67 3.63 -4.14
C VAL A 86 -13.63 2.77 -5.39
N ALA A 87 -12.96 1.62 -5.34
CA ALA A 87 -12.80 0.77 -6.53
C ALA A 87 -14.12 0.13 -6.96
N LEU A 88 -14.87 -0.44 -6.04
CA LEU A 88 -16.12 -1.14 -6.37
C LEU A 88 -17.17 -0.20 -6.93
N PRO A 89 -17.45 0.98 -6.34
CA PRO A 89 -18.38 1.93 -6.96
C PRO A 89 -17.94 2.38 -8.34
N ALA A 90 -16.64 2.63 -8.55
CA ALA A 90 -16.12 3.01 -9.86
C ALA A 90 -16.32 1.90 -10.88
N TYR A 91 -16.06 0.66 -10.51
CA TYR A 91 -16.29 -0.50 -11.37
C TYR A 91 -17.76 -0.62 -11.75
N ARG A 92 -18.67 -0.51 -10.78
CA ARG A 92 -20.12 -0.61 -11.03
C ARG A 92 -20.64 0.52 -11.91
N ALA A 93 -20.07 1.71 -11.80
CA ALA A 93 -20.46 2.88 -12.59
C ALA A 93 -19.78 2.94 -13.95
N GLY A 94 -18.88 2.00 -14.26
CA GLY A 94 -18.10 2.03 -15.50
C GLY A 94 -17.05 3.14 -15.55
N LEU A 95 -16.66 3.68 -14.40
CA LEU A 95 -15.66 4.74 -14.32
C LEU A 95 -14.23 4.16 -14.30
N PRO A 96 -13.24 4.91 -14.79
CA PRO A 96 -11.86 4.46 -14.73
C PRO A 96 -11.36 4.32 -13.28
N PHE A 97 -10.61 3.27 -13.00
CA PHE A 97 -9.88 3.09 -11.75
C PHE A 97 -8.64 2.23 -12.01
N PRO A 98 -7.58 2.31 -11.19
CA PRO A 98 -6.36 1.54 -11.43
C PRO A 98 -6.59 0.07 -11.10
N THR A 99 -6.87 -0.73 -12.12
CA THR A 99 -7.22 -2.15 -12.00
C THR A 99 -6.08 -2.97 -11.40
N GLY A 100 -4.85 -2.73 -11.83
CA GLY A 100 -3.69 -3.44 -11.29
C GLY A 100 -3.51 -3.19 -9.81
N MET A 101 -3.67 -1.95 -9.36
CA MET A 101 -3.64 -1.59 -7.95
C MET A 101 -4.76 -2.28 -7.18
N ALA A 102 -5.98 -2.31 -7.75
CA ALA A 102 -7.12 -2.95 -7.10
C ALA A 102 -6.88 -4.45 -6.88
N LEU A 103 -6.37 -5.15 -7.88
CA LEU A 103 -6.06 -6.58 -7.77
C LEU A 103 -4.94 -6.81 -6.75
N PHE A 104 -3.92 -5.98 -6.75
CA PHE A 104 -2.82 -6.07 -5.79
C PHE A 104 -3.32 -5.83 -4.35
N PHE A 105 -4.16 -4.83 -4.15
CA PHE A 105 -4.76 -4.55 -2.83
C PHE A 105 -5.64 -5.71 -2.36
N LEU A 106 -6.38 -6.33 -3.28
CA LEU A 106 -7.23 -7.46 -2.95
C LEU A 106 -6.40 -8.63 -2.40
N VAL A 107 -5.26 -8.93 -3.02
CA VAL A 107 -4.34 -9.97 -2.52
C VAL A 107 -3.91 -9.65 -1.09
N TRP A 108 -3.50 -8.41 -0.81
CA TRP A 108 -3.05 -8.02 0.52
C TRP A 108 -4.16 -8.03 1.56
N VAL A 109 -5.38 -7.63 1.20
CA VAL A 109 -6.53 -7.69 2.12
C VAL A 109 -6.83 -9.13 2.53
N VAL A 110 -6.59 -10.09 1.64
CA VAL A 110 -6.77 -11.52 1.97
C VAL A 110 -5.61 -12.03 2.83
N VAL A 111 -4.39 -11.62 2.52
CA VAL A 111 -3.17 -12.16 3.16
C VAL A 111 -2.89 -11.54 4.52
N LEU A 112 -3.04 -10.22 4.66
CA LEU A 112 -2.64 -9.49 5.86
C LEU A 112 -3.30 -9.97 7.15
N PRO A 113 -4.60 -10.32 7.19
CA PRO A 113 -5.20 -10.83 8.43
C PRO A 113 -4.50 -12.06 9.00
N PHE A 114 -3.87 -12.87 8.15
CA PHE A 114 -3.16 -14.07 8.56
C PHE A 114 -1.70 -13.81 8.93
N VAL A 115 -1.16 -12.64 8.56
CA VAL A 115 0.23 -12.26 8.82
C VAL A 115 0.36 -11.38 10.06
N ILE A 116 -0.64 -10.53 10.31
CA ILE A 116 -0.62 -9.60 11.44
C ILE A 116 -0.62 -10.38 12.75
N ASP A 117 0.26 -9.99 13.66
CA ASP A 117 0.25 -10.48 15.03
C ASP A 117 -0.81 -9.68 15.79
N TRP A 118 -1.95 -10.31 16.05
CA TRP A 118 -3.10 -9.68 16.71
C TRP A 118 -2.95 -9.57 18.22
N ARG A 119 -1.86 -10.10 18.79
CA ARG A 119 -1.63 -10.00 20.22
C ARG A 119 -1.32 -8.57 20.62
N PRO A 120 -1.81 -8.11 21.79
CA PRO A 120 -1.45 -6.79 22.30
C PRO A 120 0.07 -6.65 22.48
N ALA A 121 0.57 -5.41 22.42
CA ALA A 121 1.97 -5.13 22.67
C ALA A 121 2.37 -5.65 24.07
N GLY A 122 3.53 -6.29 24.13
CA GLY A 122 4.04 -6.84 25.40
C GLY A 122 3.64 -8.28 25.71
N TRP A 123 2.86 -8.90 24.85
CA TRP A 123 2.44 -10.29 25.02
C TRP A 123 3.31 -11.25 24.22
#